data_5d72ac5abdb68395d1cc92ec2108cc57
#
_entry.id   5d72ac5abdb68395d1cc92ec2108cc57
#
_cell.length_a   1.000
_cell.length_b   1.000
_cell.length_c   1.000
_cell.angle_alpha   90.00
_cell.angle_beta   90.00
_cell.angle_gamma   90.00
#
_symmetry.space_group_name_H-M   'P 1'
#
loop_
_entity.id
_entity.type
_entity.pdbx_description
1 polymer ?
#
loop_
_entity_poly.entity_id
_entity_poly.type
_entity_poly.pdbx_seq_one_letter_code
_entity_poly.pdbx_strand_id
1 'polypeptide(L)'
;MTVSYENYRRQALHQIDNLAKPPGSLGLLEKQAKQILLAWGTFHRELRPKHIIFAADNGVVQAGVVAQLADITYMQSCHMVQGTSAVTCFCRSQDIPYEVIDVGIDSDDAVGLDRKIARGTKNFAVEPAMSREQLVQAMATGRERVQAAAKEEINLLSFGEMGIGNTPSMVFKKKRVWHCLPGQE
;
A
#
# COMPACT_ATOMS: atom_id res chain seq x y z
N MET A 1 -0.50 -23.20 -29.23
CA MET A 1 -0.83 -24.37 -28.36
C MET A 1 -1.04 -23.84 -26.96
N THR A 2 -2.27 -23.79 -26.51
CA THR A 2 -2.63 -23.39 -25.13
C THR A 2 -2.21 -24.54 -24.21
N VAL A 3 -1.09 -24.38 -23.51
CA VAL A 3 -0.72 -25.31 -22.44
C VAL A 3 -1.84 -25.25 -21.40
N SER A 4 -2.44 -26.38 -21.07
CA SER A 4 -3.46 -26.47 -20.02
C SER A 4 -2.89 -25.85 -18.74
N TYR A 5 -3.70 -25.04 -18.01
CA TYR A 5 -3.30 -24.44 -16.72
C TYR A 5 -2.71 -25.48 -15.76
N GLU A 6 -3.26 -26.69 -15.71
CA GLU A 6 -2.74 -27.79 -14.89
C GLU A 6 -1.35 -28.24 -15.30
N ASN A 7 -1.05 -28.24 -16.58
CA ASN A 7 0.29 -28.57 -17.07
C ASN A 7 1.29 -27.46 -16.70
N TYR A 8 0.92 -26.21 -16.88
CA TYR A 8 1.73 -25.07 -16.45
C TYR A 8 1.98 -25.11 -14.93
N ARG A 9 0.93 -25.33 -14.13
CA ARG A 9 1.02 -25.44 -12.67
C ARG A 9 2.02 -26.51 -12.25
N ARG A 10 1.95 -27.71 -12.84
CA ARG A 10 2.87 -28.80 -12.56
C ARG A 10 4.32 -28.42 -12.90
N GLN A 11 4.54 -27.81 -14.04
CA GLN A 11 5.87 -27.34 -14.46
C GLN A 11 6.42 -26.26 -13.52
N ALA A 12 5.61 -25.28 -13.12
CA ALA A 12 6.01 -24.22 -12.23
C ALA A 12 6.44 -24.73 -10.85
N LEU A 13 5.69 -25.66 -10.28
CA LEU A 13 6.04 -26.27 -9.01
C LEU A 13 7.32 -27.12 -9.14
N HIS A 14 7.41 -27.92 -10.17
CA HIS A 14 8.60 -28.75 -10.46
C HIS A 14 9.87 -27.90 -10.63
N GLN A 15 9.78 -26.78 -11.34
CA GLN A 15 10.94 -25.90 -11.56
C GLN A 15 11.50 -25.36 -10.26
N ILE A 16 10.66 -24.90 -9.32
CA ILE A 16 11.11 -24.38 -8.03
C ILE A 16 11.67 -25.49 -7.13
N ASP A 17 11.04 -26.66 -7.12
CA ASP A 17 11.46 -27.77 -6.27
C ASP A 17 12.79 -28.38 -6.75
N ASN A 18 13.10 -28.27 -8.04
CA ASN A 18 14.32 -28.81 -8.64
C ASN A 18 15.43 -27.75 -8.90
N LEU A 19 15.34 -26.57 -8.31
CA LEU A 19 16.48 -25.65 -8.28
C LEU A 19 17.66 -26.27 -7.52
N ALA A 20 18.88 -25.89 -7.89
CA ALA A 20 20.12 -26.37 -7.25
C ALA A 20 20.25 -25.82 -5.80
N LYS A 21 19.41 -26.32 -4.92
CA LYS A 21 19.32 -25.97 -3.49
C LYS A 21 18.75 -27.14 -2.69
N PRO A 22 19.03 -27.25 -1.39
CA PRO A 22 18.31 -28.20 -0.55
C PRO A 22 16.79 -27.94 -0.59
N PRO A 23 15.94 -28.97 -0.69
CA PRO A 23 14.49 -28.80 -0.68
C PRO A 23 14.02 -28.00 0.55
N GLY A 24 13.19 -26.98 0.34
CA GLY A 24 12.64 -26.16 1.40
C GLY A 24 13.60 -25.13 2.02
N SER A 25 14.86 -25.06 1.57
CA SER A 25 15.89 -24.19 2.20
C SER A 25 15.56 -22.70 2.19
N LEU A 26 14.77 -22.24 1.23
CA LEU A 26 14.34 -20.83 1.15
C LEU A 26 13.01 -20.54 1.88
N GLY A 27 12.40 -21.55 2.52
CA GLY A 27 11.24 -21.40 3.39
C GLY A 27 10.07 -20.66 2.73
N LEU A 28 9.69 -19.48 3.25
CA LEU A 28 8.57 -18.71 2.73
C LEU A 28 8.79 -18.18 1.31
N LEU A 29 10.04 -17.93 0.91
CA LEU A 29 10.35 -17.44 -0.44
C LEU A 29 9.92 -18.46 -1.52
N GLU A 30 10.09 -19.76 -1.26
CA GLU A 30 9.64 -20.80 -2.20
C GLU A 30 8.13 -20.81 -2.36
N LYS A 31 7.40 -20.66 -1.24
CA LYS A 31 5.93 -20.59 -1.26
C LYS A 31 5.44 -19.35 -2.03
N GLN A 32 6.06 -18.19 -1.78
CA GLN A 32 5.74 -16.94 -2.48
C GLN A 32 6.06 -17.04 -3.97
N ALA A 33 7.24 -17.56 -4.34
CA ALA A 33 7.62 -17.74 -5.73
C ALA A 33 6.64 -18.66 -6.48
N LYS A 34 6.22 -19.78 -5.87
CA LYS A 34 5.18 -20.65 -6.42
C LYS A 34 3.87 -19.91 -6.67
N GLN A 35 3.40 -19.13 -5.69
CA GLN A 35 2.17 -18.35 -5.82
C GLN A 35 2.26 -17.29 -6.92
N ILE A 36 3.39 -16.59 -7.01
CA ILE A 36 3.64 -15.57 -8.04
C ILE A 36 3.64 -16.20 -9.44
N LEU A 37 4.37 -17.30 -9.64
CA LEU A 37 4.39 -17.99 -10.93
C LEU A 37 2.98 -18.43 -11.35
N LEU A 38 2.21 -19.00 -10.41
CA LEU A 38 0.84 -19.44 -10.69
C LEU A 38 -0.08 -18.27 -11.04
N ALA A 39 0.08 -17.12 -10.37
CA ALA A 39 -0.68 -15.91 -10.65
C ALA A 39 -0.32 -15.30 -12.02
N TRP A 40 0.94 -15.39 -12.41
CA TRP A 40 1.39 -14.83 -13.68
C TRP A 40 1.06 -15.71 -14.89
N GLY A 41 0.95 -17.02 -14.72
CA GLY A 41 0.71 -17.97 -15.81
C GLY A 41 1.87 -18.07 -16.81
N THR A 42 3.07 -17.58 -16.45
CA THR A 42 4.28 -17.59 -17.30
C THR A 42 5.53 -17.65 -16.44
N PHE A 43 6.61 -18.25 -16.97
CA PHE A 43 7.92 -18.29 -16.31
C PHE A 43 8.74 -17.02 -16.54
N HIS A 44 8.43 -16.29 -17.57
CA HIS A 44 9.16 -15.09 -17.96
C HIS A 44 8.20 -13.91 -18.01
N ARG A 45 8.29 -13.05 -17.00
CA ARG A 45 7.55 -11.81 -16.96
C ARG A 45 8.48 -10.69 -16.56
N GLU A 46 8.55 -9.69 -17.41
CA GLU A 46 9.19 -8.44 -17.06
C GLU A 46 8.41 -7.77 -15.94
N LEU A 47 9.09 -7.38 -14.87
CA LEU A 47 8.50 -6.64 -13.77
C LEU A 47 8.40 -5.17 -14.16
N ARG A 48 7.18 -4.64 -14.09
CA ARG A 48 6.87 -3.21 -14.21
C ARG A 48 6.29 -2.73 -12.89
N PRO A 49 7.15 -2.43 -11.91
CA PRO A 49 6.70 -2.02 -10.58
C PRO A 49 6.27 -0.55 -10.56
N LYS A 50 5.39 -0.21 -9.61
CA LYS A 50 5.09 1.17 -9.22
C LYS A 50 4.79 1.22 -7.74
N HIS A 51 5.27 2.28 -7.07
CA HIS A 51 4.99 2.53 -5.66
C HIS A 51 3.99 3.69 -5.53
N ILE A 52 2.92 3.50 -4.75
CA ILE A 52 1.88 4.50 -4.54
C ILE A 52 1.84 4.85 -3.06
N ILE A 53 1.97 6.14 -2.74
CA ILE A 53 2.02 6.66 -1.37
C ILE A 53 0.79 7.54 -1.15
N PHE A 54 -0.05 7.17 -0.19
CA PHE A 54 -1.19 7.98 0.23
C PHE A 54 -0.83 8.81 1.46
N ALA A 55 -1.10 10.10 1.43
CA ALA A 55 -0.76 11.01 2.50
C ALA A 55 -2.02 11.66 3.10
N ALA A 56 -2.13 11.62 4.44
CA ALA A 56 -3.23 12.25 5.16
C ALA A 56 -2.86 12.45 6.63
N ASP A 57 -3.37 13.50 7.25
CA ASP A 57 -3.28 13.71 8.68
C ASP A 57 -4.28 12.87 9.47
N ASN A 58 -3.91 12.51 10.70
CA ASN A 58 -4.75 11.75 11.61
C ASN A 58 -5.17 12.62 12.80
N GLY A 59 -6.47 12.89 12.95
CA GLY A 59 -7.01 13.73 14.00
C GLY A 59 -6.74 13.26 15.44
N VAL A 60 -6.37 11.99 15.62
CA VAL A 60 -5.97 11.45 16.93
C VAL A 60 -4.71 12.11 17.51
N VAL A 61 -3.92 12.79 16.69
CA VAL A 61 -2.77 13.61 17.13
C VAL A 61 -3.20 14.66 18.16
N GLN A 62 -4.41 15.19 18.03
CA GLN A 62 -4.98 16.13 18.99
C GLN A 62 -5.15 15.56 20.42
N ALA A 63 -5.16 14.24 20.56
CA ALA A 63 -5.19 13.56 21.84
C ALA A 63 -3.80 13.44 22.53
N GLY A 64 -2.76 14.04 21.95
CA GLY A 64 -1.41 14.03 22.52
C GLY A 64 -0.69 12.68 22.43
N VAL A 65 -1.12 11.81 21.51
CA VAL A 65 -0.55 10.47 21.32
C VAL A 65 0.84 10.47 20.67
N VAL A 66 1.26 11.61 20.12
CA VAL A 66 2.58 11.82 19.52
C VAL A 66 3.10 13.19 19.86
N ALA A 67 4.41 13.34 19.98
CA ALA A 67 5.09 14.59 20.32
C ALA A 67 5.46 15.44 19.09
N GLN A 68 5.09 15.02 17.88
CA GLN A 68 5.45 15.72 16.65
C GLN A 68 4.52 16.90 16.35
N LEU A 69 5.08 17.87 15.62
CA LEU A 69 4.36 19.06 15.14
C LEU A 69 3.33 18.68 14.07
N ALA A 70 2.25 19.47 13.97
CA ALA A 70 1.16 19.24 13.02
C ALA A 70 1.63 19.21 11.54
N ASP A 71 2.63 20.03 11.19
CA ASP A 71 3.05 20.22 9.80
C ASP A 71 3.96 19.11 9.25
N ILE A 72 4.33 18.12 10.06
CA ILE A 72 5.29 17.09 9.63
C ILE A 72 4.74 16.25 8.49
N THR A 73 3.44 15.92 8.49
CA THR A 73 2.83 15.18 7.38
C THR A 73 3.01 15.92 6.06
N TYR A 74 2.72 17.23 6.05
CA TYR A 74 2.90 18.08 4.89
C TYR A 74 4.38 18.14 4.44
N MET A 75 5.30 18.48 5.36
CA MET A 75 6.71 18.59 5.06
C MET A 75 7.32 17.28 4.52
N GLN A 76 7.01 16.15 5.13
CA GLN A 76 7.48 14.84 4.68
C GLN A 76 6.90 14.46 3.32
N SER A 77 5.63 14.79 3.07
CA SER A 77 5.00 14.57 1.77
C SER A 77 5.65 15.42 0.67
N CYS A 78 6.03 16.66 0.97
CA CYS A 78 6.81 17.50 0.06
C CYS A 78 8.18 16.86 -0.26
N HIS A 79 8.90 16.36 0.76
CA HIS A 79 10.15 15.63 0.55
C HIS A 79 9.96 14.37 -0.30
N MET A 80 8.83 13.67 -0.15
CA MET A 80 8.49 12.53 -1.00
C MET A 80 8.31 12.94 -2.46
N VAL A 81 7.57 14.02 -2.72
CA VAL A 81 7.40 14.54 -4.10
C VAL A 81 8.75 14.98 -4.70
N GLN A 82 9.60 15.62 -3.90
CA GLN A 82 10.96 16.03 -4.32
C GLN A 82 11.93 14.87 -4.50
N GLY A 83 11.59 13.65 -4.06
CA GLY A 83 12.46 12.48 -4.15
C GLY A 83 13.59 12.45 -3.13
N THR A 84 13.45 13.17 -2.01
CA THR A 84 14.48 13.32 -0.96
C THR A 84 14.16 12.52 0.31
N SER A 85 13.01 11.86 0.39
CA SER A 85 12.68 10.96 1.48
C SER A 85 13.32 9.58 1.29
N ALA A 86 13.45 8.80 2.38
CA ALA A 86 14.06 7.48 2.32
C ALA A 86 13.37 6.56 1.29
N VAL A 87 12.04 6.46 1.31
CA VAL A 87 11.30 5.59 0.37
C VAL A 87 11.51 6.01 -1.08
N THR A 88 11.50 7.31 -1.37
CA THR A 88 11.68 7.81 -2.74
C THR A 88 13.14 7.71 -3.21
N CYS A 89 14.11 7.82 -2.31
CA CYS A 89 15.50 7.49 -2.61
C CYS A 89 15.66 6.01 -3.01
N PHE A 90 15.02 5.09 -2.28
CA PHE A 90 15.02 3.67 -2.66
C PHE A 90 14.32 3.42 -3.99
N CYS A 91 13.16 4.04 -4.23
CA CYS A 91 12.47 3.94 -5.52
C CYS A 91 13.38 4.39 -6.66
N ARG A 92 14.02 5.54 -6.52
CA ARG A 92 14.95 6.08 -7.53
C ARG A 92 16.17 5.19 -7.76
N SER A 93 16.74 4.62 -6.70
CA SER A 93 17.91 3.72 -6.81
C SER A 93 17.62 2.41 -7.54
N GLN A 94 16.36 2.04 -7.67
CA GLN A 94 15.89 0.81 -8.33
C GLN A 94 15.04 1.11 -9.58
N ASP A 95 15.04 2.37 -10.05
CA ASP A 95 14.23 2.82 -11.19
C ASP A 95 12.73 2.47 -11.07
N ILE A 96 12.20 2.47 -9.83
CA ILE A 96 10.80 2.21 -9.55
C ILE A 96 10.04 3.54 -9.60
N PRO A 97 9.10 3.73 -10.56
CA PRO A 97 8.21 4.86 -10.56
C PRO A 97 7.38 4.92 -9.27
N TYR A 98 7.18 6.12 -8.76
CA TYR A 98 6.32 6.33 -7.60
C TYR A 98 5.42 7.55 -7.79
N GLU A 99 4.32 7.61 -7.05
CA GLU A 99 3.46 8.78 -6.95
C GLU A 99 3.03 9.02 -5.50
N VAL A 100 2.89 10.29 -5.16
CA VAL A 100 2.38 10.74 -3.85
C VAL A 100 0.99 11.32 -4.08
N ILE A 101 0.03 10.89 -3.27
CA ILE A 101 -1.38 11.26 -3.42
C ILE A 101 -1.85 11.89 -2.10
N ASP A 102 -2.19 13.16 -2.16
CA ASP A 102 -2.82 13.85 -1.05
C ASP A 102 -4.29 13.44 -0.97
N VAL A 103 -4.63 12.62 0.03
CA VAL A 103 -6.01 12.21 0.30
C VAL A 103 -6.59 12.90 1.55
N GLY A 104 -5.76 13.69 2.24
CA GLY A 104 -6.24 14.36 3.44
C GLY A 104 -5.15 15.04 4.28
N ILE A 105 -4.15 15.65 3.68
CA ILE A 105 -3.20 16.49 4.41
C ILE A 105 -3.93 17.77 4.88
N ASP A 106 -3.74 18.16 6.13
CA ASP A 106 -4.34 19.38 6.69
C ASP A 106 -3.52 20.61 6.28
N SER A 107 -3.61 20.95 5.01
CA SER A 107 -2.97 22.09 4.38
C SER A 107 -3.87 22.66 3.29
N ASP A 108 -3.74 23.98 3.03
CA ASP A 108 -4.38 24.64 1.90
C ASP A 108 -3.76 24.21 0.57
N ASP A 109 -2.46 23.96 0.59
CA ASP A 109 -1.72 23.51 -0.58
C ASP A 109 -1.78 22.00 -0.70
N ALA A 110 -2.13 21.50 -1.88
CA ALA A 110 -2.08 20.08 -2.18
C ALA A 110 -0.63 19.62 -2.44
N VAL A 111 -0.32 18.38 -2.08
CA VAL A 111 1.01 17.79 -2.28
C VAL A 111 0.89 16.60 -3.22
N GLY A 112 1.63 16.64 -4.34
CA GLY A 112 1.56 15.59 -5.35
C GLY A 112 0.25 15.60 -6.11
N LEU A 113 -0.39 14.43 -6.25
CA LEU A 113 -1.69 14.32 -6.88
C LEU A 113 -2.80 14.66 -5.87
N ASP A 114 -3.53 15.73 -6.11
CA ASP A 114 -4.64 16.14 -5.26
C ASP A 114 -5.85 15.20 -5.43
N ARG A 115 -6.18 14.53 -4.35
CA ARG A 115 -7.39 13.71 -4.17
C ARG A 115 -7.93 13.90 -2.75
N LYS A 116 -7.75 15.12 -2.20
CA LYS A 116 -8.12 15.49 -0.84
C LYS A 116 -9.61 15.29 -0.60
N ILE A 117 -9.93 14.48 0.40
CA ILE A 117 -11.30 14.14 0.80
C ILE A 117 -11.74 15.05 1.95
N ALA A 118 -10.82 15.29 2.87
CA ALA A 118 -10.98 16.19 4.01
C ALA A 118 -9.60 16.65 4.50
N ARG A 119 -9.56 17.65 5.36
CA ARG A 119 -8.35 18.06 6.06
C ARG A 119 -8.13 17.17 7.28
N GLY A 120 -7.43 16.07 7.05
CA GLY A 120 -7.23 15.02 8.05
C GLY A 120 -8.48 14.21 8.37
N THR A 121 -8.31 13.21 9.20
CA THR A 121 -9.42 12.49 9.81
C THR A 121 -9.86 13.20 11.10
N LYS A 122 -11.05 12.87 11.59
CA LYS A 122 -11.45 13.22 12.95
C LYS A 122 -10.69 12.37 13.98
N ASN A 123 -10.73 12.79 15.24
CA ASN A 123 -10.14 12.05 16.33
C ASN A 123 -10.99 10.83 16.68
N PHE A 124 -10.55 9.64 16.28
CA PHE A 124 -11.29 8.39 16.52
C PHE A 124 -11.37 7.98 18.01
N ALA A 125 -10.66 8.64 18.90
CA ALA A 125 -10.82 8.45 20.34
C ALA A 125 -12.15 9.09 20.86
N VAL A 126 -12.71 10.03 20.11
CA VAL A 126 -13.91 10.80 20.48
C VAL A 126 -15.10 10.47 19.58
N GLU A 127 -14.85 10.42 18.26
CA GLU A 127 -15.90 10.20 17.25
C GLU A 127 -15.35 9.37 16.06
N PRO A 128 -16.20 8.88 15.14
CA PRO A 128 -15.75 8.19 13.95
C PRO A 128 -14.74 9.04 13.15
N ALA A 129 -13.61 8.44 12.75
CA ALA A 129 -12.53 9.10 12.03
C ALA A 129 -12.97 9.76 10.71
N MET A 130 -13.98 9.20 10.05
CA MET A 130 -14.54 9.70 8.79
C MET A 130 -16.00 9.28 8.64
N SER A 131 -16.75 10.00 7.82
CA SER A 131 -18.10 9.60 7.44
C SER A 131 -18.09 8.41 6.46
N ARG A 132 -19.26 7.81 6.23
CA ARG A 132 -19.38 6.73 5.23
C ARG A 132 -19.10 7.23 3.82
N GLU A 133 -19.49 8.43 3.50
CA GLU A 133 -19.26 9.11 2.22
C GLU A 133 -17.76 9.33 1.99
N GLN A 134 -17.05 9.84 3.00
CA GLN A 134 -15.59 10.01 2.95
C GLN A 134 -14.87 8.67 2.78
N LEU A 135 -15.32 7.61 3.44
CA LEU A 135 -14.78 6.26 3.25
C LEU A 135 -14.97 5.77 1.80
N VAL A 136 -16.17 5.97 1.24
CA VAL A 136 -16.45 5.58 -0.16
C VAL A 136 -15.55 6.35 -1.14
N GLN A 137 -15.35 7.65 -0.91
CA GLN A 137 -14.44 8.48 -1.71
C GLN A 137 -12.99 8.00 -1.61
N ALA A 138 -12.51 7.67 -0.40
CA ALA A 138 -11.15 7.16 -0.18
C ALA A 138 -10.95 5.82 -0.94
N MET A 139 -11.92 4.91 -0.85
CA MET A 139 -11.88 3.65 -1.60
C MET A 139 -11.94 3.87 -3.12
N ALA A 140 -12.70 4.87 -3.58
CA ALA A 140 -12.78 5.21 -5.00
C ALA A 140 -11.44 5.75 -5.51
N THR A 141 -10.76 6.60 -4.74
CA THR A 141 -9.41 7.08 -5.08
C THR A 141 -8.42 5.93 -5.22
N GLY A 142 -8.40 4.99 -4.28
CA GLY A 142 -7.54 3.81 -4.37
C GLY A 142 -7.83 2.98 -5.64
N ARG A 143 -9.10 2.76 -5.95
CA ARG A 143 -9.51 2.05 -7.18
C ARG A 143 -9.06 2.78 -8.44
N GLU A 144 -9.25 4.10 -8.49
CA GLU A 144 -8.80 4.94 -9.61
C GLU A 144 -7.31 4.77 -9.87
N ARG A 145 -6.49 4.78 -8.82
CA ARG A 145 -5.03 4.66 -8.97
C ARG A 145 -4.59 3.29 -9.47
N VAL A 146 -5.23 2.21 -8.97
CA VAL A 146 -4.97 0.85 -9.48
C VAL A 146 -5.39 0.73 -10.96
N GLN A 147 -6.53 1.30 -11.34
CA GLN A 147 -6.97 1.30 -12.74
C GLN A 147 -6.03 2.12 -13.64
N ALA A 148 -5.50 3.25 -13.15
CA ALA A 148 -4.51 4.03 -13.88
C ALA A 148 -3.22 3.23 -14.09
N ALA A 149 -2.70 2.61 -13.05
CA ALA A 149 -1.52 1.75 -13.12
C ALA A 149 -1.71 0.57 -14.10
N ALA A 150 -2.90 -0.03 -14.12
CA ALA A 150 -3.20 -1.09 -15.07
C ALA A 150 -3.18 -0.62 -16.53
N LYS A 151 -3.62 0.61 -16.81
CA LYS A 151 -3.53 1.23 -18.16
C LYS A 151 -2.07 1.53 -18.55
N GLU A 152 -1.20 1.79 -17.58
CA GLU A 152 0.24 1.96 -17.77
C GLU A 152 0.98 0.62 -17.89
N GLU A 153 0.25 -0.50 -17.93
CA GLU A 153 0.78 -1.87 -17.96
C GLU A 153 1.64 -2.25 -16.73
N ILE A 154 1.47 -1.52 -15.62
CA ILE A 154 2.10 -1.86 -14.34
C ILE A 154 1.56 -3.22 -13.86
N ASN A 155 2.45 -4.11 -13.47
CA ASN A 155 2.09 -5.47 -13.06
C ASN A 155 2.53 -5.84 -11.64
N LEU A 156 3.17 -4.91 -10.94
CA LEU A 156 3.53 -5.02 -9.54
C LEU A 156 3.29 -3.68 -8.85
N LEU A 157 2.37 -3.66 -7.90
CA LEU A 157 2.08 -2.48 -7.08
C LEU A 157 2.55 -2.70 -5.66
N SER A 158 3.21 -1.68 -5.11
CA SER A 158 3.44 -1.55 -3.69
C SER A 158 2.77 -0.27 -3.18
N PHE A 159 2.34 -0.30 -1.93
CA PHE A 159 1.63 0.81 -1.31
C PHE A 159 2.36 1.28 -0.07
N GLY A 160 2.45 2.59 0.08
CA GLY A 160 2.90 3.27 1.27
C GLY A 160 1.84 4.23 1.78
N GLU A 161 2.03 4.69 2.99
CA GLU A 161 1.23 5.76 3.57
C GLU A 161 2.13 6.74 4.32
N MET A 162 1.68 7.99 4.41
CA MET A 162 2.30 9.02 5.23
C MET A 162 1.22 9.75 6.04
N GLY A 163 1.35 9.71 7.36
CA GLY A 163 0.42 10.41 8.24
C GLY A 163 0.86 10.33 9.69
N ILE A 164 1.18 11.46 10.30
CA ILE A 164 1.50 11.49 11.73
C ILE A 164 0.28 10.98 12.52
N GLY A 165 0.52 10.11 13.51
CA GLY A 165 -0.55 9.45 14.27
C GLY A 165 -1.12 8.19 13.59
N ASN A 166 -0.50 7.65 12.55
CA ASN A 166 -0.89 6.41 11.88
C ASN A 166 -0.77 5.16 12.77
N THR A 167 0.27 5.07 13.61
CA THR A 167 0.50 3.91 14.48
C THR A 167 -0.65 3.65 15.45
N PRO A 168 -1.17 4.63 16.22
CA PRO A 168 -2.39 4.45 16.99
C PRO A 168 -3.58 3.96 16.16
N SER A 169 -3.77 4.50 14.96
CA SER A 169 -4.84 4.08 14.06
C SER A 169 -4.76 2.60 13.68
N MET A 170 -3.55 2.10 13.42
CA MET A 170 -3.31 0.68 13.11
C MET A 170 -3.60 -0.24 14.30
N VAL A 171 -3.17 0.13 15.50
CA VAL A 171 -3.37 -0.67 16.72
C VAL A 171 -4.86 -0.74 17.11
N PHE A 172 -5.57 0.38 17.01
CA PHE A 172 -7.01 0.43 17.31
C PHE A 172 -7.84 -0.40 16.33
N LYS A 173 -7.48 -0.39 15.07
CA LYS A 173 -8.11 -1.20 14.02
C LYS A 173 -8.00 -2.70 14.32
N LYS A 174 -6.88 -3.16 14.84
CA LYS A 174 -6.64 -4.56 15.19
C LYS A 174 -7.57 -5.05 16.32
N LYS A 175 -7.85 -4.22 17.33
CA LYS A 175 -8.74 -4.57 18.45
C LYS A 175 -10.23 -4.59 18.06
N ARG A 176 -10.68 -3.71 17.16
CA ARG A 176 -12.10 -3.65 16.75
C ARG A 176 -12.49 -4.65 15.64
N VAL A 177 -11.58 -5.02 14.76
CA VAL A 177 -11.85 -6.02 13.71
C VAL A 177 -12.13 -7.40 14.30
N TRP A 178 -11.53 -7.74 15.45
CA TRP A 178 -11.81 -9.00 16.14
C TRP A 178 -13.23 -9.08 16.75
N HIS A 179 -13.84 -7.93 17.07
CA HIS A 179 -15.21 -7.89 17.62
C HIS A 179 -16.32 -7.71 16.57
N CYS A 180 -15.97 -7.50 15.30
CA CYS A 180 -16.93 -7.28 14.21
C CYS A 180 -17.12 -8.49 13.28
N LEU A 181 -16.45 -9.62 13.55
CA LEU A 181 -16.71 -10.86 12.82
C LEU A 181 -17.85 -11.61 13.51
N PRO A 182 -19.00 -11.82 12.88
CA PRO A 182 -20.09 -12.59 13.48
C PRO A 182 -19.64 -14.04 13.67
N GLY A 183 -19.75 -14.53 14.93
CA GLY A 183 -19.55 -15.94 15.26
C GLY A 183 -18.33 -16.30 16.10
N GLN A 184 -17.77 -15.36 16.86
CA GLN A 184 -16.81 -15.68 17.95
C GLN A 184 -17.30 -15.01 19.25
N GLU A 185 -18.26 -15.64 19.92
CA GLU A 185 -18.47 -15.52 21.36
C GLU A 185 -17.59 -16.54 22.09
#